data_3d7c0658b6e52365cdb8c8804475abc0
#
_entry.id   3d7c0658b6e52365cdb8c8804475abc0
#
_cell.length_a   1.000
_cell.length_b   1.000
_cell.length_c   1.000
_cell.angle_alpha   90.00
_cell.angle_beta   90.00
_cell.angle_gamma   90.00
#
_symmetry.space_group_name_H-M   'P 1'
#
loop_
_entity.id
_entity.type
_entity.pdbx_description
1 polymer ?
#
loop_
_entity_poly.entity_id
_entity_poly.type
_entity_poly.pdbx_seq_one_letter_code
_entity_poly.pdbx_strand_id
1 'polypeptide(L)'
;MYLLDTTLVGEGYNAPAPRDLAAPVLILAVGNLLMGDEGVGVHILRSLENETPVPGARLLDGGVAGINLLEDIQRARAVIMIDATRDRSPAGTVKLLRPATVGALPQGLSAHDFGLKDLFAAAALLGSMPDVHLFTISVETIKPMCLELSPPVAGAVPEVLHSVRALAARLVASL
;
A
#
# COMPACT_ATOMS: atom_id res chain seq x y z
N MET A 1 26.00 39.75 0.40
CA MET A 1 24.79 39.72 -0.44
C MET A 1 25.04 38.62 -1.49
N TYR A 2 24.66 37.38 -1.15
CA TYR A 2 24.79 36.25 -2.07
C TYR A 2 23.56 36.26 -3.00
N LEU A 3 23.80 36.55 -4.27
CA LEU A 3 22.82 36.32 -5.33
C LEU A 3 22.65 34.83 -5.47
N LEU A 4 21.48 34.30 -5.03
CA LEU A 4 21.04 32.97 -5.37
C LEU A 4 20.83 32.94 -6.89
N ASP A 5 21.68 32.20 -7.57
CA ASP A 5 21.52 31.93 -9.00
C ASP A 5 20.26 31.08 -9.19
N THR A 6 19.18 31.73 -9.62
CA THR A 6 17.87 31.11 -9.87
C THR A 6 17.87 30.21 -11.12
N THR A 7 19.00 30.09 -11.81
CA THR A 7 19.12 29.21 -12.98
C THR A 7 19.32 27.74 -12.62
N LEU A 8 19.56 27.40 -11.34
CA LEU A 8 19.63 26.00 -10.87
C LEU A 8 18.29 25.40 -10.43
N VAL A 9 17.19 26.13 -10.52
CA VAL A 9 15.82 25.67 -10.22
C VAL A 9 15.02 25.49 -11.51
N GLY A 10 15.67 25.22 -12.58
CA GLY A 10 15.02 24.90 -13.84
C GLY A 10 15.24 23.42 -14.20
N GLU A 11 14.26 22.81 -14.76
CA GLU A 11 14.28 21.53 -15.50
C GLU A 11 14.25 20.22 -14.69
N GLY A 12 13.74 20.19 -13.47
CA GLY A 12 13.62 18.92 -12.73
C GLY A 12 12.45 18.81 -11.75
N TYR A 13 11.75 19.89 -11.45
CA TYR A 13 10.56 19.79 -10.63
C TYR A 13 9.38 19.29 -11.48
N ASN A 14 9.22 17.98 -11.56
CA ASN A 14 7.98 17.40 -12.03
C ASN A 14 6.91 17.72 -10.99
N ALA A 15 5.95 18.55 -11.36
CA ALA A 15 4.72 18.68 -10.59
C ALA A 15 4.16 17.26 -10.34
N PRO A 16 3.55 17.02 -9.16
CA PRO A 16 2.94 15.72 -8.88
C PRO A 16 2.02 15.33 -10.03
N ALA A 17 2.08 14.05 -10.42
CA ALA A 17 1.26 13.53 -11.50
C ALA A 17 -0.22 13.90 -11.27
N PRO A 18 -0.96 14.29 -12.32
CA PRO A 18 -2.37 14.60 -12.17
C PRO A 18 -3.11 13.39 -11.60
N ARG A 19 -4.00 13.63 -10.62
CA ARG A 19 -4.79 12.57 -10.00
C ARG A 19 -5.63 11.85 -11.04
N ASP A 20 -5.67 10.53 -10.95
CA ASP A 20 -6.55 9.72 -11.78
C ASP A 20 -7.99 9.85 -11.30
N LEU A 21 -8.77 10.68 -12.00
CA LEU A 21 -10.17 10.91 -11.67
C LEU A 21 -11.09 9.77 -12.09
N ALA A 22 -10.64 8.90 -13.00
CA ALA A 22 -11.40 7.72 -13.41
C ALA A 22 -11.25 6.56 -12.41
N ALA A 23 -10.09 6.49 -11.73
CA ALA A 23 -9.83 5.49 -10.68
C ALA A 23 -9.18 6.18 -9.46
N PRO A 24 -9.96 6.97 -8.69
CA PRO A 24 -9.43 7.75 -7.59
C PRO A 24 -8.95 6.91 -6.39
N VAL A 25 -9.36 5.65 -6.31
CA VAL A 25 -8.96 4.71 -5.24
C VAL A 25 -7.94 3.73 -5.78
N LEU A 26 -6.78 3.65 -5.13
CA LEU A 26 -5.76 2.64 -5.39
C LEU A 26 -5.84 1.54 -4.33
N ILE A 27 -6.02 0.29 -4.75
CA ILE A 27 -5.83 -0.89 -3.90
C ILE A 27 -4.44 -1.43 -4.20
N LEU A 28 -3.54 -1.28 -3.24
CA LEU A 28 -2.11 -1.59 -3.37
C LEU A 28 -1.76 -2.75 -2.44
N ALA A 29 -1.33 -3.86 -3.02
CA ALA A 29 -0.75 -4.97 -2.27
C ALA A 29 0.77 -4.85 -2.23
N VAL A 30 1.33 -5.09 -1.06
CA VAL A 30 2.79 -5.12 -0.84
C VAL A 30 3.16 -6.47 -0.24
N GLY A 31 4.35 -6.96 -0.53
CA GLY A 31 4.87 -8.22 0.00
C GLY A 31 5.60 -9.05 -1.05
N ASN A 32 6.27 -10.09 -0.59
CA ASN A 32 7.04 -10.98 -1.45
C ASN A 32 6.40 -12.38 -1.49
N LEU A 33 5.84 -12.75 -2.65
CA LEU A 33 5.21 -14.06 -2.87
C LEU A 33 6.14 -15.25 -2.60
N LEU A 34 7.45 -15.09 -2.74
CA LEU A 34 8.42 -16.17 -2.52
C LEU A 34 8.78 -16.35 -1.03
N MET A 35 8.16 -15.60 -0.15
CA MET A 35 8.50 -15.56 1.27
C MET A 35 7.35 -16.03 2.18
N GLY A 36 6.47 -16.90 1.67
CA GLY A 36 5.33 -17.44 2.42
C GLY A 36 4.34 -16.36 2.85
N ASP A 37 4.06 -16.25 4.13
CA ASP A 37 3.07 -15.32 4.69
C ASP A 37 3.33 -13.84 4.37
N GLU A 38 4.58 -13.45 4.07
CA GLU A 38 4.91 -12.10 3.63
C GLU A 38 4.22 -11.72 2.31
N GLY A 39 3.84 -12.71 1.50
CA GLY A 39 3.10 -12.53 0.26
C GLY A 39 1.59 -12.35 0.42
N VAL A 40 1.04 -12.33 1.63
CA VAL A 40 -0.42 -12.32 1.86
C VAL A 40 -1.14 -11.18 1.15
N GLY A 41 -0.56 -9.97 1.11
CA GLY A 41 -1.12 -8.83 0.39
C GLY A 41 -1.34 -9.15 -1.08
N VAL A 42 -0.34 -9.73 -1.73
CA VAL A 42 -0.39 -10.10 -3.16
C VAL A 42 -1.38 -11.26 -3.40
N HIS A 43 -1.48 -12.23 -2.47
CA HIS A 43 -2.50 -13.29 -2.55
C HIS A 43 -3.92 -12.71 -2.52
N ILE A 44 -4.18 -11.73 -1.63
CA ILE A 44 -5.48 -11.04 -1.55
C ILE A 44 -5.76 -10.27 -2.85
N LEU A 45 -4.77 -9.55 -3.37
CA LEU A 45 -4.91 -8.80 -4.62
C LEU A 45 -5.28 -9.71 -5.80
N ARG A 46 -4.60 -10.84 -5.96
CA ARG A 46 -4.90 -11.84 -6.99
C ARG A 46 -6.31 -12.42 -6.85
N SER A 47 -6.78 -12.57 -5.62
CA SER A 47 -8.17 -12.96 -5.38
C SER A 47 -9.15 -11.87 -5.81
N LEU A 48 -8.84 -10.59 -5.55
CA LEU A 48 -9.63 -9.44 -6.01
C LEU A 48 -9.70 -9.34 -7.54
N GLU A 49 -8.60 -9.67 -8.25
CA GLU A 49 -8.55 -9.67 -9.72
C GLU A 49 -9.54 -10.66 -10.35
N ASN A 50 -9.86 -11.74 -9.64
CA ASN A 50 -10.83 -12.77 -10.08
C ASN A 50 -12.28 -12.41 -9.75
N GLU A 51 -12.51 -11.30 -9.04
CA GLU A 51 -13.86 -10.85 -8.68
C GLU A 51 -14.34 -9.71 -9.59
N THR A 52 -15.64 -9.36 -9.45
CA THR A 52 -16.19 -8.19 -10.14
C THR A 52 -15.44 -6.92 -9.72
N PRO A 53 -14.87 -6.16 -10.64
CA PRO A 53 -14.16 -4.92 -10.33
C PRO A 53 -15.03 -3.93 -9.54
N VAL A 54 -14.42 -3.18 -8.64
CA VAL A 54 -15.05 -2.02 -7.99
C VAL A 54 -14.83 -0.82 -8.93
N PRO A 55 -15.88 -0.28 -9.57
CA PRO A 55 -15.74 0.88 -10.44
C PRO A 55 -15.10 2.06 -9.69
N GLY A 56 -14.13 2.72 -10.29
CA GLY A 56 -13.39 3.83 -9.64
C GLY A 56 -12.25 3.38 -8.72
N ALA A 57 -12.01 2.08 -8.57
CA ALA A 57 -10.83 1.54 -7.91
C ALA A 57 -9.95 0.78 -8.90
N ARG A 58 -8.63 0.94 -8.77
CA ARG A 58 -7.64 0.15 -9.53
C ARG A 58 -6.80 -0.72 -8.60
N LEU A 59 -6.41 -1.88 -9.09
CA LEU A 59 -5.55 -2.83 -8.38
C LEU A 59 -4.11 -2.63 -8.82
N LEU A 60 -3.16 -2.75 -7.88
CA LEU A 60 -1.73 -2.69 -8.18
C LEU A 60 -0.97 -3.67 -7.29
N ASP A 61 -0.27 -4.60 -7.93
CA ASP A 61 0.74 -5.42 -7.26
C ASP A 61 2.02 -4.58 -7.10
N GLY A 62 2.26 -4.13 -5.89
CA GLY A 62 3.45 -3.35 -5.54
C GLY A 62 4.65 -4.24 -5.21
N GLY A 63 4.42 -5.54 -4.98
CA GLY A 63 5.50 -6.47 -4.63
C GLY A 63 6.44 -5.88 -3.58
N VAL A 64 7.70 -5.72 -3.95
CA VAL A 64 8.77 -5.11 -3.14
C VAL A 64 9.29 -3.79 -3.75
N ALA A 65 8.49 -3.14 -4.57
CA ALA A 65 8.93 -2.02 -5.43
C ALA A 65 9.26 -0.72 -4.67
N GLY A 66 8.85 -0.58 -3.41
CA GLY A 66 9.21 0.56 -2.56
C GLY A 66 8.93 1.92 -3.22
N ILE A 67 9.98 2.75 -3.36
CA ILE A 67 9.88 4.12 -3.88
C ILE A 67 9.35 4.22 -5.31
N ASN A 68 9.46 3.16 -6.12
CA ASN A 68 8.94 3.14 -7.49
C ASN A 68 7.41 3.27 -7.58
N LEU A 69 6.71 3.06 -6.46
CA LEU A 69 5.25 3.23 -6.34
C LEU A 69 4.84 4.70 -6.14
N LEU A 70 5.79 5.63 -6.07
CA LEU A 70 5.52 7.03 -5.75
C LEU A 70 4.52 7.68 -6.70
N GLU A 71 4.69 7.49 -8.00
CA GLU A 71 3.79 8.06 -9.01
C GLU A 71 2.37 7.52 -8.87
N ASP A 72 2.22 6.21 -8.61
CA ASP A 72 0.92 5.57 -8.42
C ASP A 72 0.19 6.13 -7.20
N ILE A 73 0.91 6.32 -6.10
CA ILE A 73 0.37 6.91 -4.87
C ILE A 73 -0.02 8.37 -5.09
N GLN A 74 0.79 9.15 -5.79
CA GLN A 74 0.50 10.56 -6.07
C GLN A 74 -0.74 10.75 -6.95
N ARG A 75 -1.03 9.81 -7.85
CA ARG A 75 -2.22 9.82 -8.72
C ARG A 75 -3.51 9.47 -7.97
N ALA A 76 -3.42 8.76 -6.85
CA ALA A 76 -4.59 8.35 -6.07
C ALA A 76 -5.09 9.47 -5.14
N ARG A 77 -6.39 9.51 -4.89
CA ARG A 77 -7.00 10.30 -3.81
C ARG A 77 -7.01 9.54 -2.50
N ALA A 78 -7.26 8.24 -2.59
CA ALA A 78 -7.19 7.32 -1.46
C ALA A 78 -6.42 6.07 -1.84
N VAL A 79 -5.67 5.52 -0.89
CA VAL A 79 -4.92 4.27 -1.04
C VAL A 79 -5.40 3.29 0.02
N ILE A 80 -5.86 2.12 -0.42
CA ILE A 80 -6.08 0.96 0.44
C ILE A 80 -4.86 0.08 0.26
N MET A 81 -4.02 0.01 1.27
CA MET A 81 -2.82 -0.80 1.26
C MET A 81 -3.05 -2.10 2.02
N ILE A 82 -2.48 -3.19 1.53
CA ILE A 82 -2.57 -4.52 2.14
C ILE A 82 -1.15 -5.04 2.31
N ASP A 83 -0.75 -5.31 3.56
CA ASP A 83 0.62 -5.73 3.87
C ASP A 83 0.66 -6.71 5.05
N ALA A 84 1.67 -7.57 5.05
CA ALA A 84 2.03 -8.39 6.20
C ALA A 84 2.70 -7.55 7.28
N THR A 85 2.53 -7.91 8.55
CA THR A 85 3.22 -7.24 9.66
C THR A 85 3.73 -8.24 10.71
N ARG A 86 4.90 -7.96 11.27
CA ARG A 86 5.47 -8.70 12.39
C ARG A 86 5.32 -7.91 13.69
N ASP A 87 4.08 -7.80 14.16
CA ASP A 87 3.72 -6.96 15.31
C ASP A 87 3.52 -7.75 16.62
N ARG A 88 3.93 -9.02 16.65
CA ARG A 88 3.79 -9.95 17.78
C ARG A 88 2.34 -10.34 18.12
N SER A 89 1.37 -9.93 17.31
CA SER A 89 0.00 -10.48 17.40
C SER A 89 -0.03 -11.90 16.82
N PRO A 90 -0.99 -12.75 17.21
CA PRO A 90 -1.13 -14.07 16.62
C PRO A 90 -1.25 -14.00 15.08
N ALA A 91 -0.64 -14.96 14.38
CA ALA A 91 -0.71 -15.04 12.92
C ALA A 91 -2.18 -15.01 12.43
N GLY A 92 -2.46 -14.28 11.36
CA GLY A 92 -3.80 -14.09 10.82
C GLY A 92 -4.62 -12.98 11.51
N THR A 93 -4.07 -12.30 12.53
CA THR A 93 -4.74 -11.13 13.12
C THR A 93 -4.79 -9.99 12.09
N VAL A 94 -5.98 -9.47 11.82
CA VAL A 94 -6.23 -8.39 10.87
C VAL A 94 -6.45 -7.07 11.62
N LYS A 95 -5.81 -5.98 11.14
CA LYS A 95 -6.04 -4.62 11.64
C LYS A 95 -6.22 -3.67 10.47
N LEU A 96 -7.16 -2.73 10.58
CA LEU A 96 -7.30 -1.60 9.67
C LEU A 96 -6.82 -0.33 10.38
N LEU A 97 -5.81 0.29 9.83
CA LEU A 97 -5.17 1.50 10.36
C LEU A 97 -5.37 2.67 9.40
N ARG A 98 -5.47 3.88 9.95
CA ARG A 98 -5.49 5.15 9.18
C ARG A 98 -4.33 6.03 9.67
N PRO A 99 -3.11 5.82 9.18
CA PRO A 99 -1.98 6.62 9.58
C PRO A 99 -2.13 8.06 9.05
N ALA A 100 -2.32 9.02 9.96
CA ALA A 100 -2.44 10.44 9.61
C ALA A 100 -1.09 11.06 9.20
N THR A 101 0.01 10.43 9.57
CA THR A 101 1.39 10.87 9.27
C THR A 101 2.27 9.67 9.00
N VAL A 102 3.40 9.89 8.34
CA VAL A 102 4.42 8.85 8.10
C VAL A 102 4.91 8.22 9.41
N GLY A 103 5.04 9.04 10.46
CA GLY A 103 5.44 8.56 11.81
C GLY A 103 4.43 7.63 12.49
N ALA A 104 3.17 7.66 12.05
CA ALA A 104 2.11 6.79 12.56
C ALA A 104 2.06 5.41 11.87
N LEU A 105 2.88 5.17 10.85
CA LEU A 105 3.01 3.85 10.23
C LEU A 105 3.60 2.85 11.23
N PRO A 106 3.02 1.63 11.32
CA PRO A 106 3.52 0.61 12.22
C PRO A 106 4.97 0.21 11.89
N GLN A 107 5.67 -0.25 12.94
CA GLN A 107 6.95 -0.92 12.75
C GLN A 107 6.69 -2.38 12.37
N GLY A 108 7.61 -2.99 11.59
CA GLY A 108 7.50 -4.40 11.20
C GLY A 108 6.59 -4.69 10.01
N LEU A 109 6.23 -3.67 9.22
CA LEU A 109 5.68 -3.88 7.88
C LEU A 109 6.69 -4.64 7.02
N SER A 110 6.20 -5.46 6.08
CA SER A 110 7.01 -6.37 5.27
C SER A 110 7.98 -5.66 4.31
N ALA A 111 7.76 -4.40 4.03
CA ALA A 111 8.61 -3.66 3.12
C ALA A 111 10.04 -3.51 3.68
N HIS A 112 10.96 -4.12 2.96
CA HIS A 112 12.40 -4.09 3.19
C HIS A 112 12.97 -2.66 3.32
N ASP A 113 14.16 -2.53 3.87
CA ASP A 113 14.92 -1.37 4.38
C ASP A 113 14.76 0.01 3.71
N PHE A 114 14.23 0.09 2.50
CA PHE A 114 13.78 1.31 1.81
C PHE A 114 12.30 1.18 1.47
N GLY A 115 11.44 1.24 2.51
CA GLY A 115 10.11 0.75 2.40
C GLY A 115 9.06 1.83 2.28
N LEU A 116 7.88 1.44 2.70
CA LEU A 116 6.67 2.25 2.70
C LEU A 116 6.81 3.57 3.45
N LYS A 117 7.66 3.64 4.48
CA LYS A 117 7.91 4.89 5.21
C LYS A 117 8.59 5.94 4.34
N ASP A 118 9.60 5.53 3.57
CA ASP A 118 10.32 6.44 2.67
C ASP A 118 9.43 6.86 1.50
N LEU A 119 8.63 5.93 0.97
CA LEU A 119 7.64 6.20 -0.06
C LEU A 119 6.62 7.26 0.39
N PHE A 120 6.04 7.09 1.57
CA PHE A 120 5.09 8.05 2.12
C PHE A 120 5.76 9.35 2.56
N ALA A 121 7.01 9.31 3.04
CA ALA A 121 7.77 10.51 3.34
C ALA A 121 8.02 11.33 2.07
N ALA A 122 8.40 10.69 0.97
CA ALA A 122 8.57 11.34 -0.32
C ALA A 122 7.25 11.92 -0.84
N ALA A 123 6.13 11.18 -0.76
CA ALA A 123 4.82 11.67 -1.14
C ALA A 123 4.40 12.90 -0.31
N ALA A 124 4.63 12.86 1.00
CA ALA A 124 4.34 13.98 1.90
C ALA A 124 5.20 15.21 1.60
N LEU A 125 6.50 15.05 1.33
CA LEU A 125 7.41 16.13 0.95
C LEU A 125 6.97 16.80 -0.37
N LEU A 126 6.42 16.02 -1.29
CA LEU A 126 5.89 16.53 -2.56
C LEU A 126 4.47 17.08 -2.46
N GLY A 127 3.88 17.12 -1.24
CA GLY A 127 2.55 17.68 -1.00
C GLY A 127 1.39 16.86 -1.60
N SER A 128 1.61 15.59 -1.90
CA SER A 128 0.64 14.74 -2.60
C SER A 128 0.24 13.48 -1.80
N MET A 129 0.17 13.59 -0.48
CA MET A 129 -0.24 12.48 0.39
C MET A 129 -1.73 12.16 0.17
N PRO A 130 -2.08 10.93 -0.23
CA PRO A 130 -3.47 10.47 -0.31
C PRO A 130 -4.06 10.16 1.07
N ASP A 131 -5.38 9.91 1.14
CA ASP A 131 -6.00 9.29 2.32
C ASP A 131 -5.60 7.81 2.39
N VAL A 132 -4.82 7.42 3.40
CA VAL A 132 -4.24 6.07 3.50
C VAL A 132 -5.03 5.21 4.47
N HIS A 133 -5.45 4.05 3.99
CA HIS A 133 -6.06 2.98 4.76
C HIS A 133 -5.17 1.74 4.66
N LEU A 134 -4.62 1.27 5.76
CA LEU A 134 -3.67 0.17 5.78
C LEU A 134 -4.29 -1.04 6.48
N PHE A 135 -4.53 -2.11 5.72
CA PHE A 135 -4.79 -3.44 6.26
C PHE A 135 -3.46 -4.11 6.56
N THR A 136 -3.25 -4.48 7.81
CA THR A 136 -2.11 -5.31 8.21
C THR A 136 -2.60 -6.69 8.62
N ILE A 137 -1.90 -7.71 8.16
CA ILE A 137 -2.12 -9.10 8.54
C ILE A 137 -0.88 -9.57 9.31
N SER A 138 -1.08 -9.94 10.57
CA SER A 138 0.03 -10.39 11.42
C SER A 138 0.57 -11.72 10.96
N VAL A 139 1.91 -11.83 10.87
CA VAL A 139 2.63 -13.04 10.50
C VAL A 139 3.70 -13.35 11.55
N GLU A 140 3.94 -14.64 11.80
CA GLU A 140 4.95 -15.08 12.78
C GLU A 140 6.27 -15.39 12.11
N THR A 141 6.23 -16.12 11.01
CA THR A 141 7.43 -16.60 10.31
C THR A 141 7.42 -16.23 8.85
N ILE A 142 8.59 -15.86 8.35
CA ILE A 142 8.85 -15.69 6.92
C ILE A 142 9.55 -16.95 6.44
N LYS A 143 8.99 -17.61 5.43
CA LYS A 143 9.50 -18.86 4.90
C LYS A 143 10.01 -18.67 3.47
N PRO A 144 11.34 -18.54 3.27
CA PRO A 144 11.90 -18.37 1.94
C PRO A 144 11.55 -19.53 0.99
N MET A 145 11.40 -19.19 -0.29
CA MET A 145 11.08 -20.14 -1.37
C MET A 145 9.78 -20.91 -1.14
N CYS A 146 8.81 -20.26 -0.48
CA CYS A 146 7.49 -20.80 -0.20
C CYS A 146 6.41 -19.86 -0.78
N LEU A 147 5.51 -20.43 -1.59
CA LEU A 147 4.38 -19.66 -2.14
C LEU A 147 3.11 -19.80 -1.29
N GLU A 148 3.09 -20.76 -0.39
CA GLU A 148 1.90 -21.10 0.39
C GLU A 148 1.82 -20.23 1.66
N LEU A 149 0.63 -19.75 1.95
CA LEU A 149 0.32 -19.11 3.22
C LEU A 149 0.13 -20.17 4.33
N SER A 150 0.54 -19.82 5.55
CA SER A 150 0.21 -20.64 6.71
C SER A 150 -1.31 -20.67 6.94
N PRO A 151 -1.86 -21.74 7.55
CA PRO A 151 -3.30 -21.86 7.74
C PRO A 151 -3.96 -20.67 8.45
N PRO A 152 -3.37 -20.07 9.52
CA PRO A 152 -3.97 -18.89 10.16
C PRO A 152 -4.05 -17.69 9.23
N VAL A 153 -2.99 -17.43 8.43
CA VAL A 153 -2.93 -16.30 7.49
C VAL A 153 -3.87 -16.53 6.31
N ALA A 154 -3.88 -17.74 5.76
CA ALA A 154 -4.82 -18.13 4.71
C ALA A 154 -6.29 -17.98 5.16
N GLY A 155 -6.57 -18.32 6.42
CA GLY A 155 -7.91 -18.16 7.02
C GLY A 155 -8.39 -16.71 7.12
N ALA A 156 -7.47 -15.74 7.17
CA ALA A 156 -7.81 -14.32 7.23
C ALA A 156 -8.13 -13.72 5.85
N VAL A 157 -7.70 -14.35 4.75
CA VAL A 157 -7.85 -13.81 3.38
C VAL A 157 -9.30 -13.45 3.02
N PRO A 158 -10.32 -14.30 3.27
CA PRO A 158 -11.71 -13.98 2.89
C PRO A 158 -12.26 -12.73 3.60
N GLU A 159 -11.93 -12.55 4.89
CA GLU A 159 -12.36 -11.39 5.67
C GLU A 159 -11.75 -10.11 5.11
N VAL A 160 -10.43 -10.11 4.86
CA VAL A 160 -9.73 -8.94 4.33
C VAL A 160 -10.23 -8.60 2.93
N LEU A 161 -10.43 -9.58 2.07
CA LEU A 161 -10.96 -9.41 0.73
C LEU A 161 -12.33 -8.72 0.75
N HIS A 162 -13.26 -9.20 1.58
CA HIS A 162 -14.58 -8.59 1.76
C HIS A 162 -14.46 -7.14 2.27
N SER A 163 -13.62 -6.91 3.29
CA SER A 163 -13.44 -5.60 3.91
C SER A 163 -12.80 -4.58 2.97
N VAL A 164 -11.81 -4.99 2.18
CA VAL A 164 -11.16 -4.14 1.15
C VAL A 164 -12.17 -3.70 0.09
N ARG A 165 -12.99 -4.62 -0.41
CA ARG A 165 -14.03 -4.30 -1.41
C ARG A 165 -15.05 -3.32 -0.87
N ALA A 166 -15.57 -3.57 0.34
CA ALA A 166 -16.54 -2.69 0.99
C ALA A 166 -15.97 -1.29 1.23
N LEU A 167 -14.71 -1.21 1.66
CA LEU A 167 -14.02 0.05 1.87
C LEU A 167 -13.80 0.79 0.55
N ALA A 168 -13.34 0.10 -0.49
CA ALA A 168 -13.12 0.69 -1.80
C ALA A 168 -14.40 1.29 -2.38
N ALA A 169 -15.51 0.56 -2.36
CA ALA A 169 -16.82 1.05 -2.81
C ALA A 169 -17.26 2.30 -2.04
N ARG A 170 -17.08 2.31 -0.72
CA ARG A 170 -17.42 3.46 0.13
C ARG A 170 -16.54 4.68 -0.15
N LEU A 171 -15.23 4.49 -0.34
CA LEU A 171 -14.31 5.57 -0.67
C LEU A 171 -14.62 6.18 -2.04
N VAL A 172 -14.86 5.35 -3.06
CA VAL A 172 -15.25 5.84 -4.38
C VAL A 172 -16.53 6.67 -4.32
N ALA A 173 -17.52 6.26 -3.51
CA ALA A 173 -18.77 7.01 -3.36
C ALA A 173 -18.61 8.35 -2.61
N SER A 174 -17.50 8.55 -1.87
CA SER A 174 -17.24 9.74 -1.06
C SER A 174 -16.26 10.72 -1.69
N LEU A 175 -15.62 10.38 -2.79
CA LEU A 175 -14.60 11.19 -3.49
C LEU A 175 -15.15 11.87 -4.74
#